data_8e0830087ff7ba56675f880cf1c80f61
#
_entry.id   8e0830087ff7ba56675f880cf1c80f61
#
_cell.length_a   1.000
_cell.length_b   1.000
_cell.length_c   1.000
_cell.angle_alpha   90.00
_cell.angle_beta   90.00
_cell.angle_gamma   90.00
#
_symmetry.space_group_name_H-M   'P 1'
#
loop_
_entity.id
_entity.type
_entity.pdbx_description
1 polymer ?
#
loop_
_entity_poly.entity_id
_entity_poly.type
_entity_poly.pdbx_seq_one_letter_code
_entity_poly.pdbx_strand_id
1 'polypeptide(L)'
;MDTNKEHFDSEEIFHVYNRGTDKRAIFIDDMDHRRFLESLREFNTPNNIALRDSGSPTFSRIYSISATNADIEYMRKEHLVDILCYCLMLNHFHLMVRPLVENGLALFMRKLGVGYTNYFNTKYHRSGHLFQGRYKKKEIGSDESLLHVS
;
A
#
# COMPACT_ATOMS: atom_id res chain seq x y z
N MET A 1 25.08 -22.50 -13.52
CA MET A 1 25.01 -21.12 -13.06
C MET A 1 23.93 -21.05 -12.00
N ASP A 2 24.36 -21.17 -10.78
CA ASP A 2 23.45 -21.12 -9.64
C ASP A 2 23.06 -19.67 -9.40
N THR A 3 21.87 -19.30 -9.84
CA THR A 3 21.22 -18.13 -9.33
C THR A 3 20.71 -18.47 -7.93
N ASN A 4 21.59 -18.29 -6.96
CA ASN A 4 21.25 -18.26 -5.55
C ASN A 4 20.33 -17.05 -5.38
N LYS A 5 19.05 -17.23 -5.61
CA LYS A 5 18.01 -16.31 -5.18
C LYS A 5 17.98 -16.45 -3.68
N GLU A 6 18.80 -15.67 -2.98
CA GLU A 6 18.72 -15.55 -1.54
C GLU A 6 17.25 -15.27 -1.23
N HIS A 7 16.66 -16.20 -0.52
CA HIS A 7 15.27 -16.06 -0.07
C HIS A 7 15.28 -14.90 0.92
N PHE A 8 14.77 -13.74 0.49
CA PHE A 8 14.56 -12.61 1.35
C PHE A 8 13.44 -12.99 2.32
N ASP A 9 13.83 -13.30 3.54
CA ASP A 9 12.93 -13.63 4.64
C ASP A 9 13.04 -12.51 5.67
N SER A 10 12.29 -11.44 5.46
CA SER A 10 12.19 -10.38 6.45
C SER A 10 11.02 -10.68 7.37
N GLU A 11 11.32 -10.99 8.62
CA GLU A 11 10.33 -11.03 9.69
C GLU A 11 10.05 -9.63 10.27
N GLU A 12 10.75 -8.61 9.78
CA GLU A 12 10.65 -7.24 10.26
C GLU A 12 9.30 -6.62 9.90
N ILE A 13 8.66 -6.06 10.91
CA ILE A 13 7.40 -5.33 10.75
C ILE A 13 7.69 -3.84 10.91
N PHE A 14 7.15 -3.04 10.01
CA PHE A 14 7.29 -1.59 10.03
C PHE A 14 5.94 -0.90 10.24
N HIS A 15 5.94 0.07 11.12
CA HIS A 15 4.93 1.10 11.17
C HIS A 15 5.29 2.20 10.15
N VAL A 16 4.43 2.38 9.16
CA VAL A 16 4.64 3.32 8.06
C VAL A 16 3.51 4.35 8.06
N TYR A 17 3.85 5.60 7.90
CA TYR A 17 2.88 6.67 7.92
C TYR A 17 3.32 7.88 7.09
N ASN A 18 2.34 8.66 6.67
CA ASN A 18 2.54 9.94 6.01
C ASN A 18 1.32 10.83 6.22
N ARG A 19 1.48 12.10 5.97
CA ARG A 19 0.39 13.09 6.07
C ARG A 19 0.37 14.03 4.88
N GLY A 20 -0.76 14.71 4.70
CA GLY A 20 -0.92 15.74 3.69
C GLY A 20 -0.02 16.94 3.92
N THR A 21 0.45 17.54 2.83
CA THR A 21 1.19 18.81 2.84
C THR A 21 0.38 19.86 3.58
N ASP A 22 1.04 20.65 4.43
CA ASP A 22 0.41 21.68 5.27
C ASP A 22 -0.74 21.13 6.14
N LYS A 23 -0.66 19.85 6.51
CA LYS A 23 -1.69 19.13 7.29
C LYS A 23 -3.06 19.10 6.60
N ARG A 24 -3.10 19.22 5.28
CA ARG A 24 -4.34 19.18 4.52
C ARG A 24 -5.02 17.83 4.60
N ALA A 25 -6.34 17.84 4.44
CA ALA A 25 -7.11 16.61 4.30
C ALA A 25 -6.68 15.85 3.04
N ILE A 26 -6.46 14.55 3.18
CA ILE A 26 -6.16 13.62 2.09
C ILE A 26 -7.31 12.64 1.84
N PHE A 27 -8.27 12.57 2.75
CA PHE A 27 -9.52 11.84 2.62
C PHE A 27 -10.67 12.80 2.91
N ILE A 28 -11.35 13.28 1.88
CA ILE A 28 -12.43 14.28 2.02
C ILE A 28 -13.79 13.61 2.06
N ASP A 29 -13.95 12.51 1.34
CA ASP A 29 -15.18 11.73 1.30
C ASP A 29 -14.92 10.21 1.33
N ASP A 30 -16.00 9.43 1.36
CA ASP A 30 -15.92 7.96 1.39
C ASP A 30 -15.27 7.38 0.13
N MET A 31 -15.38 8.05 -1.01
CA MET A 31 -14.74 7.62 -2.25
C MET A 31 -13.22 7.68 -2.14
N ASP A 32 -12.69 8.66 -1.44
CA ASP A 32 -11.24 8.80 -1.21
C ASP A 32 -10.72 7.65 -0.34
N HIS A 33 -11.44 7.30 0.73
CA HIS A 33 -11.10 6.14 1.57
C HIS A 33 -11.12 4.84 0.77
N ARG A 34 -12.17 4.61 -0.01
CA ARG A 34 -12.28 3.43 -0.86
C ARG A 34 -11.16 3.37 -1.87
N ARG A 35 -10.88 4.47 -2.53
CA ARG A 35 -9.80 4.53 -3.52
C ARG A 35 -8.44 4.26 -2.92
N PHE A 36 -8.18 4.76 -1.72
CA PHE A 36 -6.93 4.46 -1.03
C PHE A 36 -6.82 2.96 -0.68
N LEU A 37 -7.87 2.36 -0.16
CA LEU A 37 -7.90 0.91 0.13
C LEU A 37 -7.73 0.06 -1.13
N GLU A 38 -8.35 0.44 -2.23
CA GLU A 38 -8.13 -0.18 -3.54
C GLU A 38 -6.67 -0.04 -3.97
N SER A 39 -6.09 1.13 -3.77
CA SER A 39 -4.69 1.41 -4.10
C SER A 39 -3.72 0.57 -3.29
N LEU A 40 -4.00 0.29 -2.02
CA LEU A 40 -3.20 -0.63 -1.20
C LEU A 40 -3.08 -2.00 -1.84
N ARG A 41 -4.13 -2.46 -2.48
CA ARG A 41 -4.16 -3.75 -3.16
C ARG A 41 -3.51 -3.70 -4.53
N GLU A 42 -3.88 -2.71 -5.34
CA GLU A 42 -3.43 -2.60 -6.72
C GLU A 42 -1.95 -2.33 -6.87
N PHE A 43 -1.42 -1.49 -6.00
CA PHE A 43 0.00 -1.12 -6.03
C PHE A 43 0.91 -2.10 -5.32
N ASN A 44 0.34 -3.11 -4.67
CA ASN A 44 1.09 -4.15 -3.97
C ASN A 44 1.52 -5.27 -4.93
N THR A 45 2.18 -4.89 -6.02
CA THR A 45 2.69 -5.81 -7.02
C THR A 45 3.98 -5.26 -7.65
N PRO A 46 4.96 -6.11 -7.98
CA PRO A 46 6.17 -5.71 -8.70
C PRO A 46 5.87 -5.29 -10.14
N ASN A 47 4.77 -5.75 -10.71
CA ASN A 47 4.41 -5.48 -12.10
C ASN A 47 4.00 -4.03 -12.30
N ASN A 48 4.32 -3.47 -13.48
CA ASN A 48 3.78 -2.18 -13.87
C ASN A 48 2.26 -2.30 -14.05
N ILE A 49 1.53 -1.43 -13.37
CA ILE A 49 0.10 -1.32 -13.60
C ILE A 49 -0.06 -0.55 -14.90
N ALA A 50 -0.56 -1.23 -15.93
CA ALA A 50 -1.02 -0.55 -17.12
C ALA A 50 -2.06 0.49 -16.70
N LEU A 51 -1.95 1.70 -17.25
CA LEU A 51 -2.94 2.76 -17.02
C LEU A 51 -4.32 2.18 -17.19
N ARG A 52 -5.11 2.21 -16.15
CA ARG A 52 -6.46 1.66 -16.16
C ARG A 52 -7.27 2.26 -17.28
N ASP A 53 -7.65 1.42 -18.19
CA ASP A 53 -8.89 1.62 -18.90
C ASP A 53 -10.04 1.43 -17.90
N SER A 54 -10.86 2.45 -17.71
CA SER A 54 -11.95 2.52 -16.73
C SER A 54 -13.06 1.45 -16.92
N GLY A 55 -12.78 0.40 -17.65
CA GLY A 55 -13.65 -0.71 -17.96
C GLY A 55 -13.07 -2.10 -17.68
N SER A 56 -11.91 -2.21 -17.01
CA SER A 56 -11.34 -3.52 -16.75
C SER A 56 -12.12 -4.32 -15.71
N PRO A 57 -12.59 -5.52 -16.03
CA PRO A 57 -13.35 -6.38 -15.13
C PRO A 57 -12.54 -7.02 -14.01
N THR A 58 -11.27 -6.65 -13.87
CA THR A 58 -10.32 -7.31 -12.96
C THR A 58 -10.70 -7.10 -11.49
N PHE A 59 -11.33 -5.99 -11.17
CA PHE A 59 -11.76 -5.69 -9.80
C PHE A 59 -12.95 -6.57 -9.34
N SER A 60 -13.91 -6.81 -10.21
CA SER A 60 -15.08 -7.63 -9.91
C SER A 60 -14.75 -9.13 -9.75
N ARG A 61 -13.68 -9.60 -10.39
CA ARG A 61 -13.31 -11.02 -10.38
C ARG A 61 -12.64 -11.50 -9.11
N ILE A 62 -11.98 -10.60 -8.38
CA ILE A 62 -11.24 -10.95 -7.18
C ILE A 62 -12.15 -11.05 -5.95
N TYR A 63 -13.30 -10.38 -5.97
CA TYR A 63 -14.27 -10.39 -4.86
C TYR A 63 -15.37 -11.46 -4.99
N SER A 64 -15.55 -12.02 -6.15
CA SER A 64 -16.54 -13.07 -6.32
C SER A 64 -15.86 -14.42 -6.24
N ILE A 65 -16.14 -15.13 -5.15
CA ILE A 65 -16.13 -16.58 -5.04
C ILE A 65 -14.82 -17.20 -4.51
N SER A 66 -14.95 -17.79 -3.32
CA SER A 66 -14.17 -18.92 -2.80
C SER A 66 -12.78 -19.09 -3.43
N ALA A 67 -11.87 -18.13 -3.13
CA ALA A 67 -10.46 -18.32 -3.41
C ALA A 67 -9.97 -19.56 -2.64
N THR A 68 -9.38 -20.51 -3.34
CA THR A 68 -8.74 -21.65 -2.70
C THR A 68 -7.47 -21.18 -1.97
N ASN A 69 -7.01 -21.97 -1.00
CA ASN A 69 -5.74 -21.67 -0.34
C ASN A 69 -4.57 -21.54 -1.32
N ALA A 70 -4.60 -22.27 -2.44
CA ALA A 70 -3.63 -22.16 -3.51
C ALA A 70 -3.69 -20.82 -4.24
N ASP A 71 -4.90 -20.29 -4.46
CA ASP A 71 -5.09 -18.98 -5.10
C ASP A 71 -4.58 -17.86 -4.18
N ILE A 72 -4.84 -17.97 -2.88
CA ILE A 72 -4.36 -17.03 -1.88
C ILE A 72 -2.82 -17.04 -1.82
N GLU A 73 -2.22 -18.21 -1.84
CA GLU A 73 -0.76 -18.36 -1.81
C GLU A 73 -0.11 -17.87 -3.10
N TYR A 74 -0.73 -18.11 -4.25
CA TYR A 74 -0.30 -17.56 -5.54
C TYR A 74 -0.34 -16.03 -5.54
N MET A 75 -1.41 -15.44 -5.02
CA MET A 75 -1.54 -13.99 -4.86
C MET A 75 -0.47 -13.42 -3.92
N ARG A 76 -0.16 -14.11 -2.81
CA ARG A 76 0.89 -13.68 -1.87
C ARG A 76 2.28 -13.66 -2.49
N LYS A 77 2.58 -14.59 -3.38
CA LYS A 77 3.89 -14.67 -4.04
C LYS A 77 4.19 -13.47 -4.95
N GLU A 78 3.17 -12.75 -5.35
CA GLU A 78 3.30 -11.56 -6.20
C GLU A 78 3.19 -10.24 -5.43
N HIS A 79 3.02 -10.27 -4.12
CA HIS A 79 2.92 -9.07 -3.31
C HIS A 79 4.31 -8.54 -2.91
N LEU A 80 4.40 -7.21 -2.84
CA LEU A 80 5.60 -6.51 -2.34
C LEU A 80 5.67 -6.52 -0.83
N VAL A 81 4.53 -6.41 -0.17
CA VAL A 81 4.39 -6.36 1.29
C VAL A 81 3.15 -7.13 1.75
N ASP A 82 3.18 -7.64 2.97
CA ASP A 82 1.97 -7.99 3.72
C ASP A 82 1.50 -6.74 4.47
N ILE A 83 0.22 -6.41 4.37
CA ILE A 83 -0.41 -5.33 5.14
C ILE A 83 -1.14 -5.97 6.31
N LEU A 84 -0.65 -5.74 7.52
CA LEU A 84 -1.17 -6.36 8.73
C LEU A 84 -2.38 -5.59 9.27
N CYS A 85 -2.30 -4.27 9.28
CA CYS A 85 -3.41 -3.39 9.63
C CYS A 85 -3.19 -1.98 9.08
N TYR A 86 -4.25 -1.18 9.12
CA TYR A 86 -4.23 0.22 8.67
C TYR A 86 -5.15 1.09 9.53
N CYS A 87 -4.86 2.38 9.52
CA CYS A 87 -5.72 3.41 10.08
C CYS A 87 -5.69 4.63 9.17
N LEU A 88 -6.86 5.08 8.73
CA LEU A 88 -7.01 6.24 7.84
C LEU A 88 -7.66 7.38 8.62
N MET A 89 -6.90 8.45 8.80
CA MET A 89 -7.36 9.68 9.44
C MET A 89 -7.55 10.77 8.37
N LEU A 90 -8.30 11.80 8.68
CA LEU A 90 -8.63 12.88 7.73
C LEU A 90 -7.43 13.37 6.90
N ASN A 91 -6.29 13.57 7.55
CA ASN A 91 -5.11 14.19 6.92
C ASN A 91 -3.85 13.32 6.96
N HIS A 92 -3.93 12.08 7.42
CA HIS A 92 -2.80 11.16 7.50
C HIS A 92 -3.28 9.71 7.52
N PHE A 93 -2.34 8.79 7.27
CA PHE A 93 -2.59 7.35 7.37
C PHE A 93 -1.47 6.65 8.12
N HIS A 94 -1.80 5.51 8.70
CA HIS A 94 -0.87 4.58 9.31
C HIS A 94 -1.07 3.20 8.70
N LEU A 95 0.03 2.53 8.38
CA LEU A 95 0.06 1.14 7.94
C LEU A 95 1.02 0.36 8.81
N MET A 96 0.70 -0.88 9.09
CA MET A 96 1.63 -1.84 9.64
C MET A 96 1.89 -2.89 8.56
N VAL A 97 3.14 -2.99 8.13
CA VAL A 97 3.52 -3.79 6.97
C VAL A 97 4.75 -4.64 7.24
N ARG A 98 4.81 -5.78 6.56
CA ARG A 98 5.98 -6.66 6.51
C ARG A 98 6.43 -6.78 5.06
N PRO A 99 7.67 -6.38 4.72
CA PRO A 99 8.19 -6.58 3.37
C PRO A 99 8.28 -8.06 3.02
N LEU A 100 7.91 -8.42 1.80
CA LEU A 100 7.98 -9.80 1.29
C LEU A 100 9.13 -10.01 0.30
N VAL A 101 9.65 -8.92 -0.24
CA VAL A 101 10.77 -8.93 -1.18
C VAL A 101 11.73 -7.79 -0.84
N GLU A 102 12.97 -7.93 -1.27
CA GLU A 102 13.96 -6.86 -1.13
C GLU A 102 13.47 -5.57 -1.79
N ASN A 103 13.63 -4.44 -1.11
CA ASN A 103 13.10 -3.13 -1.54
C ASN A 103 11.57 -3.07 -1.78
N GLY A 104 10.84 -4.09 -1.37
CA GLY A 104 9.39 -4.17 -1.58
C GLY A 104 8.63 -3.03 -0.90
N LEU A 105 9.00 -2.67 0.31
CA LEU A 105 8.37 -1.54 1.02
C LEU A 105 8.58 -0.22 0.28
N ALA A 106 9.79 0.09 -0.14
CA ALA A 106 10.11 1.33 -0.84
C ALA A 106 9.35 1.41 -2.18
N LEU A 107 9.31 0.33 -2.93
CA LEU A 107 8.58 0.26 -4.20
C LEU A 107 7.07 0.41 -3.99
N PHE A 108 6.51 -0.30 -3.00
CA PHE A 108 5.10 -0.22 -2.65
C PHE A 108 4.69 1.21 -2.26
N MET A 109 5.43 1.83 -1.35
CA MET A 109 5.13 3.18 -0.89
C MET A 109 5.27 4.24 -1.99
N ARG A 110 6.22 4.07 -2.90
CA ARG A 110 6.35 4.94 -4.07
C ARG A 110 5.13 4.83 -4.99
N LYS A 111 4.71 3.62 -5.32
CA LYS A 111 3.52 3.39 -6.16
C LYS A 111 2.25 3.93 -5.51
N LEU A 112 2.06 3.64 -4.23
CA LEU A 112 0.92 4.13 -3.46
C LEU A 112 0.87 5.66 -3.45
N GLY A 113 1.98 6.30 -3.12
CA GLY A 113 2.08 7.76 -3.03
C GLY A 113 1.79 8.43 -4.36
N VAL A 114 2.40 7.97 -5.44
CA VAL A 114 2.18 8.52 -6.79
C VAL A 114 0.76 8.24 -7.28
N GLY A 115 0.28 7.02 -7.13
CA GLY A 115 -1.03 6.62 -7.63
C GLY A 115 -2.18 7.33 -6.91
N TYR A 116 -2.13 7.42 -5.59
CA TYR A 116 -3.15 8.13 -4.83
C TYR A 116 -3.09 9.64 -5.06
N THR A 117 -1.90 10.23 -5.15
CA THR A 117 -1.73 11.65 -5.49
C THR A 117 -2.33 11.98 -6.85
N ASN A 118 -2.11 11.17 -7.86
CA ASN A 118 -2.70 11.36 -9.19
C ASN A 118 -4.23 11.28 -9.15
N TYR A 119 -4.78 10.33 -8.43
CA TYR A 119 -6.23 10.25 -8.22
C TYR A 119 -6.78 11.50 -7.54
N PHE A 120 -6.19 11.90 -6.42
CA PHE A 120 -6.63 13.07 -5.64
C PHE A 120 -6.54 14.35 -6.46
N ASN A 121 -5.42 14.56 -7.14
CA ASN A 121 -5.21 15.74 -7.97
C ASN A 121 -6.19 15.82 -9.15
N THR A 122 -6.50 14.70 -9.78
CA THR A 122 -7.50 14.62 -10.85
C THR A 122 -8.90 14.96 -10.33
N LYS A 123 -9.28 14.34 -9.21
CA LYS A 123 -10.61 14.55 -8.61
C LYS A 123 -10.83 15.99 -8.15
N TYR A 124 -9.84 16.58 -7.52
CA TYR A 124 -9.94 17.92 -6.89
C TYR A 124 -9.29 19.04 -7.69
N HIS A 125 -8.97 18.79 -8.96
CA HIS A 125 -8.39 19.78 -9.89
C HIS A 125 -7.17 20.52 -9.32
N ARG A 126 -6.25 19.77 -8.75
CA ARG A 126 -5.01 20.31 -8.19
C ARG A 126 -3.77 19.69 -8.83
N SER A 127 -2.61 20.32 -8.62
CA SER A 127 -1.30 19.85 -9.08
C SER A 127 -0.30 19.83 -7.93
N GLY A 128 0.81 19.14 -8.15
CA GLY A 128 1.89 19.04 -7.19
C GLY A 128 1.70 17.90 -6.18
N HIS A 129 2.65 17.77 -5.28
CA HIS A 129 2.65 16.71 -4.27
C HIS A 129 1.49 16.87 -3.27
N LEU A 130 0.93 15.75 -2.88
CA LEU A 130 -0.14 15.66 -1.89
C LEU A 130 0.42 15.45 -0.48
N PHE A 131 1.44 14.61 -0.35
CA PHE A 131 2.04 14.25 0.92
C PHE A 131 3.22 15.15 1.29
N GLN A 132 3.42 15.33 2.59
CA GLN A 132 4.51 16.11 3.15
C GLN A 132 5.84 15.33 3.08
N GLY A 133 6.46 15.27 1.92
CA GLY A 133 7.71 14.56 1.71
C GLY A 133 7.56 13.03 1.71
N ARG A 134 8.67 12.34 1.96
CA ARG A 134 8.69 10.88 2.01
C ARG A 134 7.89 10.35 3.20
N TYR A 135 7.31 9.16 3.02
CA TYR A 135 6.73 8.43 4.14
C TYR A 135 7.77 8.19 5.24
N LYS A 136 7.30 8.07 6.45
CA LYS A 136 8.11 7.72 7.61
C LYS A 136 7.89 6.27 7.96
N LYS A 137 8.94 5.61 8.42
CA LYS A 137 8.87 4.22 8.88
C LYS A 137 9.60 4.05 10.20
N LYS A 138 9.07 3.19 11.04
CA LYS A 138 9.68 2.75 12.29
C LYS A 138 9.55 1.24 12.38
N GLU A 139 10.67 0.56 12.62
CA GLU A 139 10.65 -0.88 12.88
C GLU A 139 9.97 -1.16 14.23
N ILE A 140 9.14 -2.18 14.25
CA ILE A 140 8.46 -2.67 15.45
C ILE A 140 9.22 -3.89 15.95
N GLY A 141 10.13 -3.67 16.92
CA GLY A 141 11.05 -4.71 17.40
C GLY A 141 10.58 -5.51 18.61
N SER A 142 9.43 -5.17 19.21
CA SER A 142 8.92 -5.87 20.41
C SER A 142 7.40 -5.79 20.54
N ASP A 143 6.82 -6.73 21.28
CA ASP A 143 5.39 -6.76 21.58
C ASP A 143 4.89 -5.47 22.29
N GLU A 144 5.74 -4.84 23.09
CA GLU A 144 5.42 -3.55 23.70
C GLU A 144 5.26 -2.43 22.67
N SER A 145 6.04 -2.45 21.59
CA SER A 145 5.92 -1.46 20.51
C SER A 145 4.61 -1.64 19.73
N LEU A 146 4.10 -2.86 19.62
CA LEU A 146 2.81 -3.15 18.97
C LEU A 146 1.63 -2.55 19.75
N LEU A 147 1.69 -2.57 21.08
CA LEU A 147 0.63 -2.05 21.94
C LEU A 147 0.54 -0.52 21.90
N HIS A 148 1.62 0.18 21.55
CA HIS A 148 1.64 1.64 21.47
C HIS A 148 1.24 2.21 20.10
N VAL A 149 1.07 1.36 19.08
CA VAL A 149 0.67 1.77 17.72
C VAL A 149 -0.82 1.67 17.48
N SER A 150 -1.53 0.95 18.36
CA SER A 150 -3.00 0.77 18.30
C SER A 150 -3.78 1.93 18.94
#